data_da9871cb21a4a6bced8dc578d35e99c0
#
_entry.id   da9871cb21a4a6bced8dc578d35e99c0
#
_cell.length_a   1.000
_cell.length_b   1.000
_cell.length_c   1.000
_cell.angle_alpha   90.00
_cell.angle_beta   90.00
_cell.angle_gamma   90.00
#
_symmetry.space_group_name_H-M   'P 1'
#
loop_
_entity.id
_entity.type
_entity.pdbx_description
1 polymer ?
#
loop_
_entity_poly.entity_id
_entity_poly.type
_entity_poly.pdbx_seq_one_letter_code
_entity_poly.pdbx_strand_id
1 'polypeptide(L)'
;MQDKSFLQMAENWKQIIDFGPRPMGSLAAEQCAGYLRGEMDNITGNSYLESFETEAWDVEDWDLEVCSPNGRKLESFLFLGSGAEPEGFEGGILFAGYNRIWNMYVWEKYAVVDEEGEIKAYITVRGNGKAIPQMLFTGKSTLPHFLVGKEEAEFFRTAEKNQVKVKGYARAGIRKGAVCRNVIGILHPEKKKRVLLCAHYDTVYTTPGAYDNSSGAAVILEIGRRLGKENCRTSVELMLTDGEEYNLVGARHHCEAGTPVDMVLNVDGVGRERILEVWSGPEPFERQIRTYLGQSKEDFTPVFKSPPPPGSDHAPYYEKGIPVCMLTFNDQGILHSALDVYEENKLDNMEVMVRMVMEMLRYFNVIE
;
A
#
# COMPACT_ATOMS: atom_id res chain seq x y z
N MET A 1 -3.90 -33.44 -8.09
CA MET A 1 -2.57 -33.02 -7.59
C MET A 1 -2.54 -31.52 -7.76
N GLN A 2 -2.46 -30.76 -6.64
CA GLN A 2 -2.20 -29.33 -6.73
C GLN A 2 -0.87 -29.11 -7.45
N ASP A 3 -0.84 -28.13 -8.35
CA ASP A 3 0.38 -27.80 -9.10
C ASP A 3 1.47 -27.38 -8.09
N LYS A 4 2.69 -27.88 -8.26
CA LYS A 4 3.84 -27.55 -7.41
C LYS A 4 4.08 -26.03 -7.31
N SER A 5 3.74 -25.30 -8.34
CA SER A 5 3.81 -23.86 -8.47
C SER A 5 2.81 -23.15 -7.53
N PHE A 6 1.58 -23.64 -7.47
CA PHE A 6 0.55 -23.14 -6.56
C PHE A 6 0.97 -23.29 -5.07
N LEU A 7 1.57 -24.45 -4.73
CA LEU A 7 2.06 -24.68 -3.36
C LEU A 7 3.18 -23.69 -2.99
N GLN A 8 4.10 -23.42 -3.92
CA GLN A 8 5.19 -22.47 -3.68
C GLN A 8 4.68 -21.03 -3.50
N MET A 9 3.67 -20.61 -4.26
CA MET A 9 3.02 -19.30 -4.07
C MET A 9 2.39 -19.20 -2.68
N ALA A 10 1.70 -20.24 -2.22
CA ALA A 10 1.12 -20.30 -0.88
C ALA A 10 2.19 -20.22 0.22
N GLU A 11 3.29 -20.95 0.06
CA GLU A 11 4.43 -20.92 0.98
C GLU A 11 5.05 -19.51 1.06
N ASN A 12 5.27 -18.87 -0.09
CA ASN A 12 5.81 -17.52 -0.13
C ASN A 12 4.87 -16.53 0.55
N TRP A 13 3.58 -16.59 0.26
CA TRP A 13 2.60 -15.70 0.88
C TRP A 13 2.63 -15.82 2.40
N LYS A 14 2.60 -17.07 2.91
CA LYS A 14 2.68 -17.34 4.35
C LYS A 14 3.99 -16.85 4.96
N GLN A 15 5.13 -17.12 4.32
CA GLN A 15 6.44 -16.73 4.82
C GLN A 15 6.60 -15.20 4.89
N ILE A 16 6.06 -14.47 3.92
CA ILE A 16 6.06 -12.99 3.94
C ILE A 16 5.25 -12.47 5.14
N ILE A 17 4.08 -13.05 5.38
CA ILE A 17 3.19 -12.69 6.49
C ILE A 17 3.84 -12.99 7.85
N ASP A 18 4.58 -14.08 7.96
CA ASP A 18 5.24 -14.54 9.19
C ASP A 18 6.32 -13.56 9.72
N PHE A 19 6.80 -12.62 8.88
CA PHE A 19 7.65 -11.52 9.35
C PHE A 19 6.87 -10.48 10.19
N GLY A 20 5.54 -10.54 10.20
CA GLY A 20 4.69 -9.59 10.91
C GLY A 20 4.60 -8.21 10.21
N PRO A 21 4.20 -7.15 10.96
CA PRO A 21 4.21 -5.79 10.44
C PRO A 21 5.61 -5.36 10.00
N ARG A 22 5.70 -4.80 8.80
CA ARG A 22 6.96 -4.50 8.10
C ARG A 22 7.03 -3.04 7.62
N PRO A 23 6.84 -2.04 8.50
CA PRO A 23 7.01 -0.67 8.07
C PRO A 23 8.41 -0.44 7.49
N MET A 24 8.51 0.40 6.48
CA MET A 24 9.77 0.73 5.81
C MET A 24 10.89 1.06 6.81
N GLY A 25 12.07 0.48 6.58
CA GLY A 25 13.25 0.68 7.42
C GLY A 25 13.22 -0.06 8.76
N SER A 26 12.20 -0.90 9.03
CA SER A 26 12.17 -1.79 10.20
C SER A 26 13.07 -3.02 10.00
N LEU A 27 13.42 -3.69 11.11
CA LEU A 27 14.14 -4.97 11.04
C LEU A 27 13.32 -6.04 10.30
N ALA A 28 12.01 -6.07 10.50
CA ALA A 28 11.12 -7.01 9.81
C ALA A 28 11.12 -6.78 8.29
N ALA A 29 11.08 -5.51 7.83
CA ALA A 29 11.21 -5.18 6.41
C ALA A 29 12.57 -5.61 5.83
N GLU A 30 13.68 -5.39 6.56
CA GLU A 30 15.01 -5.84 6.15
C GLU A 30 15.11 -7.36 6.02
N GLN A 31 14.60 -8.10 7.00
CA GLN A 31 14.59 -9.58 6.98
C GLN A 31 13.73 -10.12 5.84
N CYS A 32 12.56 -9.51 5.61
CA CYS A 32 11.68 -9.85 4.51
C CYS A 32 12.35 -9.57 3.15
N ALA A 33 13.02 -8.43 2.98
CA ALA A 33 13.77 -8.11 1.77
C ALA A 33 14.87 -9.15 1.48
N GLY A 34 15.57 -9.62 2.53
CA GLY A 34 16.56 -10.69 2.40
C GLY A 34 15.98 -12.02 1.92
N TYR A 35 14.83 -12.41 2.47
CA TYR A 35 14.08 -13.58 2.02
C TYR A 35 13.61 -13.44 0.56
N LEU A 36 12.95 -12.33 0.24
CA LEU A 36 12.44 -12.04 -1.09
C LEU A 36 13.53 -11.99 -2.15
N ARG A 37 14.70 -11.45 -1.80
CA ARG A 37 15.87 -11.48 -2.69
C ARG A 37 16.31 -12.91 -3.00
N GLY A 38 16.34 -13.80 -2.00
CA GLY A 38 16.66 -15.21 -2.21
C GLY A 38 15.69 -15.91 -3.16
N GLU A 39 14.37 -15.67 -2.98
CA GLU A 39 13.36 -16.19 -3.89
C GLU A 39 13.48 -15.60 -5.30
N MET A 40 13.75 -14.30 -5.40
CA MET A 40 13.95 -13.61 -6.68
C MET A 40 15.19 -14.13 -7.41
N ASP A 41 16.27 -14.44 -6.69
CA ASP A 41 17.49 -15.02 -7.27
C ASP A 41 17.26 -16.41 -7.81
N ASN A 42 16.50 -17.25 -7.11
CA ASN A 42 16.07 -18.56 -7.58
C ASN A 42 15.25 -18.50 -8.88
N ILE A 43 14.54 -17.40 -9.10
CA ILE A 43 13.70 -17.19 -10.30
C ILE A 43 14.51 -16.65 -11.46
N THR A 44 15.31 -15.62 -11.22
CA THR A 44 15.95 -14.84 -12.30
C THR A 44 17.42 -15.16 -12.48
N GLY A 45 18.09 -15.74 -11.48
CA GLY A 45 19.55 -15.88 -11.45
C GLY A 45 20.32 -14.55 -11.47
N ASN A 46 19.61 -13.44 -11.36
CA ASN A 46 20.16 -12.09 -11.40
C ASN A 46 19.28 -11.14 -10.59
N SER A 47 19.45 -11.18 -9.26
CA SER A 47 18.70 -10.34 -8.35
C SER A 47 19.62 -9.44 -7.52
N TYR A 48 19.11 -8.27 -7.11
CA TYR A 48 19.81 -7.35 -6.23
C TYR A 48 18.86 -6.57 -5.34
N LEU A 49 19.39 -5.98 -4.27
CA LEU A 49 18.71 -4.98 -3.48
C LEU A 49 19.11 -3.60 -3.98
N GLU A 50 18.14 -2.84 -4.45
CA GLU A 50 18.29 -1.40 -4.68
C GLU A 50 18.08 -0.72 -3.32
N SER A 51 19.18 -0.40 -2.64
CA SER A 51 19.16 0.12 -1.27
C SER A 51 19.61 1.58 -1.25
N PHE A 52 18.87 2.42 -0.52
CA PHE A 52 19.19 3.84 -0.36
C PHE A 52 18.74 4.36 0.99
N GLU A 53 19.44 5.37 1.50
CA GLU A 53 19.06 6.05 2.74
C GLU A 53 17.90 7.00 2.51
N THR A 54 16.98 7.00 3.47
CA THR A 54 15.81 7.88 3.47
C THR A 54 15.38 8.19 4.90
N GLU A 55 14.25 8.85 5.06
CA GLU A 55 13.57 9.02 6.33
C GLU A 55 12.42 8.01 6.44
N ALA A 56 12.33 7.32 7.57
CA ALA A 56 11.19 6.51 7.94
C ALA A 56 10.38 7.21 9.03
N TRP A 57 9.16 6.77 9.23
CA TRP A 57 8.35 7.17 10.35
C TRP A 57 8.13 5.98 11.28
N ASP A 58 8.45 6.18 12.56
CA ASP A 58 8.32 5.16 13.59
C ASP A 58 7.22 5.56 14.58
N VAL A 59 6.55 4.57 15.15
CA VAL A 59 5.58 4.72 16.23
C VAL A 59 5.85 3.69 17.31
N GLU A 60 5.83 4.14 18.57
CA GLU A 60 5.95 3.27 19.74
C GLU A 60 4.59 3.04 20.38
N ASP A 61 3.88 4.13 20.69
CA ASP A 61 2.66 4.08 21.47
C ASP A 61 1.84 5.38 21.31
N TRP A 62 0.52 5.30 21.49
CA TRP A 62 -0.40 6.43 21.46
C TRP A 62 -1.68 6.12 22.22
N ASP A 63 -2.35 7.16 22.66
CA ASP A 63 -3.69 7.07 23.22
C ASP A 63 -4.50 8.33 22.91
N LEU A 64 -5.83 8.17 22.83
CA LEU A 64 -6.77 9.25 22.65
C LEU A 64 -8.06 8.95 23.42
N GLU A 65 -8.42 9.84 24.36
CA GLU A 65 -9.57 9.67 25.22
C GLU A 65 -10.44 10.93 25.26
N VAL A 66 -11.74 10.72 25.39
CA VAL A 66 -12.69 11.80 25.76
C VAL A 66 -12.64 12.00 27.27
N CYS A 67 -12.36 13.22 27.75
CA CYS A 67 -12.32 13.53 29.19
C CYS A 67 -13.70 13.86 29.74
N SER A 68 -14.47 14.67 28.99
CA SER A 68 -15.75 15.25 29.40
C SER A 68 -16.69 15.36 28.19
N PRO A 69 -18.02 15.11 28.36
CA PRO A 69 -18.67 14.65 29.59
C PRO A 69 -18.59 13.12 29.69
N ASN A 70 -18.42 12.18 29.82
CA ASN A 70 -18.37 10.73 29.93
C ASN A 70 -17.09 10.15 29.32
N GLY A 71 -16.01 10.13 30.11
CA GLY A 71 -14.71 9.63 29.70
C GLY A 71 -14.79 8.27 29.00
N ARG A 72 -14.22 8.18 27.81
CA ARG A 72 -14.07 6.94 27.04
C ARG A 72 -12.85 6.97 26.14
N LYS A 73 -12.24 5.83 25.95
CA LYS A 73 -11.18 5.67 24.97
C LYS A 73 -11.77 5.70 23.55
N LEU A 74 -11.08 6.38 22.64
CA LEU A 74 -11.40 6.37 21.22
C LEU A 74 -10.53 5.35 20.49
N GLU A 75 -11.16 4.51 19.68
CA GLU A 75 -10.40 3.68 18.73
C GLU A 75 -9.77 4.61 17.69
N SER A 76 -8.46 4.72 17.74
CA SER A 76 -7.72 5.67 16.91
C SER A 76 -6.38 5.11 16.47
N PHE A 77 -5.88 5.64 15.34
CA PHE A 77 -4.54 5.38 14.84
C PHE A 77 -3.85 6.69 14.50
N LEU A 78 -2.53 6.72 14.60
CA LEU A 78 -1.76 7.85 14.12
C LEU A 78 -1.59 7.77 12.60
N PHE A 79 -1.74 8.91 11.92
CA PHE A 79 -1.31 8.99 10.54
C PHE A 79 0.22 8.80 10.45
N LEU A 80 0.67 7.99 9.48
CA LEU A 80 2.08 7.91 9.14
C LEU A 80 2.57 9.30 8.70
N GLY A 81 3.67 9.75 9.26
CA GLY A 81 4.20 11.11 9.04
C GLY A 81 3.72 12.15 10.04
N SER A 82 2.86 11.80 11.02
CA SER A 82 2.49 12.71 12.11
C SER A 82 3.61 12.89 13.12
N GLY A 83 3.56 14.01 13.86
CA GLY A 83 4.50 14.33 14.92
C GLY A 83 4.19 13.67 16.26
N ALA A 84 4.96 14.03 17.26
CA ALA A 84 4.88 13.51 18.62
C ALA A 84 4.33 14.54 19.61
N GLU A 85 3.73 14.05 20.67
CA GLU A 85 3.44 14.76 21.93
C GLU A 85 3.53 13.73 23.06
N PRO A 86 4.76 13.35 23.46
CA PRO A 86 4.98 12.21 24.37
C PRO A 86 4.55 12.51 25.82
N GLU A 87 4.56 13.77 26.23
CA GLU A 87 4.15 14.20 27.56
C GLU A 87 2.61 14.29 27.69
N GLY A 88 1.91 14.19 26.56
CA GLY A 88 0.46 14.25 26.50
C GLY A 88 -0.09 15.65 26.31
N PHE A 89 -1.35 15.70 25.92
CA PHE A 89 -2.12 16.91 25.71
C PHE A 89 -3.54 16.75 26.26
N GLU A 90 -4.16 17.88 26.60
CA GLU A 90 -5.59 17.98 26.85
C GLU A 90 -6.11 19.26 26.20
N GLY A 91 -7.32 19.23 25.62
CA GLY A 91 -7.90 20.41 25.03
C GLY A 91 -9.32 20.22 24.52
N GLY A 92 -9.94 21.34 24.17
CA GLY A 92 -11.24 21.40 23.50
C GLY A 92 -11.12 21.06 22.02
N ILE A 93 -12.21 20.59 21.41
CA ILE A 93 -12.27 20.22 20.00
C ILE A 93 -12.85 21.37 19.19
N LEU A 94 -12.15 21.82 18.15
CA LEU A 94 -12.60 22.80 17.18
C LEU A 94 -12.56 22.22 15.77
N PHE A 95 -13.56 22.55 14.96
CA PHE A 95 -13.55 22.17 13.53
C PHE A 95 -12.42 22.90 12.80
N ALA A 96 -11.53 22.16 12.13
CA ALA A 96 -10.34 22.67 11.46
C ALA A 96 -10.36 22.45 9.92
N GLY A 97 -11.53 22.17 9.34
CA GLY A 97 -11.68 21.97 7.91
C GLY A 97 -11.69 20.50 7.49
N TYR A 98 -11.05 20.19 6.39
CA TYR A 98 -11.10 18.86 5.79
C TYR A 98 -9.72 18.38 5.36
N ASN A 99 -9.46 17.08 5.54
CA ASN A 99 -8.42 16.37 4.82
C ASN A 99 -8.95 15.87 3.48
N ARG A 100 -8.23 16.18 2.41
CA ARG A 100 -8.54 15.73 1.05
C ARG A 100 -7.53 14.68 0.64
N ILE A 101 -8.05 13.53 0.19
CA ILE A 101 -7.26 12.37 -0.21
C ILE A 101 -7.51 12.14 -1.70
N TRP A 102 -6.48 12.35 -2.55
CA TRP A 102 -6.48 12.17 -4.01
C TRP A 102 -7.67 12.82 -4.73
N ASN A 103 -8.27 13.87 -4.19
CA ASN A 103 -9.53 14.45 -4.67
C ASN A 103 -10.74 13.48 -4.68
N MET A 104 -10.59 12.29 -4.10
CA MET A 104 -11.65 11.29 -4.05
C MET A 104 -12.40 11.30 -2.72
N TYR A 105 -11.69 11.51 -1.63
CA TYR A 105 -12.27 11.51 -0.28
C TYR A 105 -12.06 12.85 0.39
N VAL A 106 -13.08 13.26 1.12
CA VAL A 106 -13.07 14.51 1.93
C VAL A 106 -13.50 14.15 3.32
N TRP A 107 -12.56 14.19 4.26
CA TRP A 107 -12.76 13.78 5.65
C TRP A 107 -12.68 14.99 6.58
N GLU A 108 -13.60 15.07 7.53
CA GLU A 108 -13.64 16.15 8.52
C GLU A 108 -12.38 16.10 9.40
N LYS A 109 -11.77 17.29 9.61
CA LYS A 109 -10.59 17.46 10.44
C LYS A 109 -10.90 18.42 11.58
N TYR A 110 -10.45 18.08 12.76
CA TYR A 110 -10.61 18.82 14.00
C TYR A 110 -9.24 19.10 14.61
N ALA A 111 -9.12 20.25 15.30
CA ALA A 111 -7.97 20.59 16.12
C ALA A 111 -8.31 20.36 17.59
N VAL A 112 -7.36 19.89 18.35
CA VAL A 112 -7.39 19.87 19.81
C VAL A 112 -6.64 21.11 20.28
N VAL A 113 -7.34 21.99 20.98
CA VAL A 113 -6.82 23.31 21.39
C VAL A 113 -6.82 23.39 22.91
N ASP A 114 -5.67 23.73 23.48
CA ASP A 114 -5.51 23.87 24.93
C ASP A 114 -6.14 25.16 25.48
N GLU A 115 -5.98 25.42 26.79
CA GLU A 115 -6.54 26.59 27.46
C GLU A 115 -5.84 27.92 27.07
N GLU A 116 -4.62 27.83 26.54
CA GLU A 116 -3.85 28.97 26.01
C GLU A 116 -4.21 29.27 24.54
N GLY A 117 -5.01 28.44 23.90
CA GLY A 117 -5.44 28.60 22.51
C GLY A 117 -4.46 27.98 21.49
N GLU A 118 -3.51 27.18 21.95
CA GLU A 118 -2.55 26.49 21.07
C GLU A 118 -3.08 25.15 20.59
N ILE A 119 -2.81 24.82 19.32
CA ILE A 119 -3.15 23.52 18.75
C ILE A 119 -2.13 22.47 19.21
N LYS A 120 -2.58 21.42 19.87
CA LYS A 120 -1.75 20.33 20.38
C LYS A 120 -1.82 19.07 19.53
N ALA A 121 -2.94 18.84 18.86
CA ALA A 121 -3.12 17.67 17.99
C ALA A 121 -4.19 17.96 16.92
N TYR A 122 -4.21 17.10 15.91
CA TYR A 122 -5.33 17.02 14.97
C TYR A 122 -6.01 15.66 15.06
N ILE A 123 -7.31 15.64 14.78
CA ILE A 123 -8.11 14.44 14.68
C ILE A 123 -8.86 14.49 13.36
N THR A 124 -8.74 13.46 12.55
CA THR A 124 -9.52 13.29 11.32
C THR A 124 -10.54 12.18 11.53
N VAL A 125 -11.77 12.43 11.13
CA VAL A 125 -12.84 11.45 11.15
C VAL A 125 -12.92 10.80 9.76
N ARG A 126 -12.66 9.50 9.68
CA ARG A 126 -12.75 8.75 8.43
C ARG A 126 -14.18 8.76 7.89
N GLY A 127 -14.37 9.12 6.63
CA GLY A 127 -15.71 9.22 6.04
C GLY A 127 -16.38 7.87 5.74
N ASN A 128 -15.59 6.78 5.69
CA ASN A 128 -16.03 5.46 5.29
C ASN A 128 -15.35 4.34 6.09
N GLY A 129 -16.01 3.77 7.06
CA GLY A 129 -15.50 2.63 7.84
C GLY A 129 -14.82 2.99 9.16
N LYS A 130 -14.19 1.99 9.76
CA LYS A 130 -13.49 2.10 11.05
C LYS A 130 -12.18 2.86 10.94
N ALA A 131 -11.60 3.25 12.08
CA ALA A 131 -10.25 3.76 12.17
C ALA A 131 -9.24 2.74 11.61
N ILE A 132 -8.25 3.20 10.87
CA ILE A 132 -7.13 2.42 10.35
C ILE A 132 -5.88 3.32 10.27
N PRO A 133 -4.66 2.78 10.31
CA PRO A 133 -3.47 3.53 9.89
C PRO A 133 -3.60 4.01 8.46
N GLN A 134 -3.11 5.20 8.20
CA GLN A 134 -3.14 5.81 6.88
C GLN A 134 -1.99 6.82 6.75
N MET A 135 -1.45 7.00 5.54
CA MET A 135 -0.46 8.04 5.27
C MET A 135 -1.08 9.44 5.40
N LEU A 136 -0.33 10.38 5.95
CA LEU A 136 -0.72 11.79 5.98
C LEU A 136 -0.44 12.43 4.61
N PHE A 137 -1.48 12.64 3.81
CA PHE A 137 -1.36 13.12 2.42
C PHE A 137 -0.83 14.55 2.26
N THR A 138 -0.79 15.31 3.33
CA THR A 138 -0.14 16.63 3.37
C THR A 138 1.37 16.54 3.62
N GLY A 139 1.92 15.32 3.66
CA GLY A 139 3.32 15.08 3.97
C GLY A 139 3.56 14.85 5.46
N LYS A 140 4.33 15.71 6.12
CA LYS A 140 4.70 15.57 7.52
C LYS A 140 3.99 16.62 8.37
N SER A 141 3.65 16.24 9.59
CA SER A 141 3.15 17.15 10.63
C SER A 141 4.13 17.18 11.81
N THR A 142 4.28 18.33 12.44
CA THR A 142 5.02 18.47 13.71
C THR A 142 4.18 18.05 14.91
N LEU A 143 2.84 18.03 14.76
CA LEU A 143 1.90 17.65 15.80
C LEU A 143 1.32 16.26 15.53
N PRO A 144 0.87 15.55 16.57
CA PRO A 144 0.12 14.32 16.41
C PRO A 144 -1.12 14.52 15.53
N HIS A 145 -1.38 13.58 14.66
CA HIS A 145 -2.58 13.55 13.84
C HIS A 145 -3.24 12.19 13.93
N PHE A 146 -4.36 12.13 14.59
CA PHE A 146 -5.12 10.90 14.81
C PHE A 146 -6.17 10.70 13.73
N LEU A 147 -6.43 9.45 13.38
CA LEU A 147 -7.57 9.01 12.58
C LEU A 147 -8.51 8.19 13.45
N VAL A 148 -9.77 8.61 13.50
CA VAL A 148 -10.88 7.87 14.14
C VAL A 148 -11.87 7.39 13.10
N GLY A 149 -12.70 6.41 13.44
CA GLY A 149 -13.67 5.84 12.52
C GLY A 149 -14.90 6.72 12.27
N LYS A 150 -15.69 6.34 11.25
CA LYS A 150 -16.93 7.02 10.85
C LYS A 150 -17.96 7.07 11.99
N GLU A 151 -17.95 6.10 12.85
CA GLU A 151 -18.85 5.99 14.01
C GLU A 151 -18.71 7.18 14.96
N GLU A 152 -17.57 7.87 14.94
CA GLU A 152 -17.31 9.06 15.76
C GLU A 152 -17.79 10.37 15.12
N ALA A 153 -18.27 10.37 13.89
CA ALA A 153 -18.60 11.57 13.12
C ALA A 153 -19.59 12.50 13.83
N GLU A 154 -20.69 11.94 14.35
CA GLU A 154 -21.72 12.73 15.03
C GLU A 154 -21.22 13.32 16.36
N PHE A 155 -20.40 12.55 17.09
CA PHE A 155 -19.73 13.01 18.29
C PHE A 155 -18.86 14.22 18.00
N PHE A 156 -17.99 14.14 16.99
CA PHE A 156 -17.09 15.26 16.65
C PHE A 156 -17.81 16.48 16.09
N ARG A 157 -18.89 16.31 15.31
CA ARG A 157 -19.70 17.44 14.79
C ARG A 157 -20.38 18.25 15.90
N THR A 158 -20.66 17.63 17.03
CA THR A 158 -21.31 18.29 18.17
C THR A 158 -20.34 18.66 19.28
N ALA A 159 -19.07 18.29 19.15
CA ALA A 159 -18.06 18.40 20.20
C ALA A 159 -17.85 19.83 20.71
N GLU A 160 -17.72 20.79 19.80
CA GLU A 160 -17.52 22.21 20.17
C GLU A 160 -18.72 22.74 20.95
N LYS A 161 -19.94 22.52 20.46
CA LYS A 161 -21.17 22.96 21.14
C LYS A 161 -21.33 22.32 22.52
N ASN A 162 -20.90 21.08 22.66
CA ASN A 162 -21.00 20.30 23.90
C ASN A 162 -19.79 20.49 24.83
N GLN A 163 -18.88 21.41 24.48
CA GLN A 163 -17.64 21.70 25.23
C GLN A 163 -16.85 20.42 25.56
N VAL A 164 -16.75 19.50 24.57
CA VAL A 164 -16.02 18.26 24.72
C VAL A 164 -14.54 18.55 24.85
N LYS A 165 -13.90 17.93 25.84
CA LYS A 165 -12.44 17.87 25.96
C LYS A 165 -11.95 16.47 25.68
N VAL A 166 -10.81 16.39 25.02
CA VAL A 166 -10.05 15.16 24.80
C VAL A 166 -8.66 15.31 25.37
N LYS A 167 -8.08 14.19 25.77
CA LYS A 167 -6.66 14.07 26.13
C LYS A 167 -6.03 12.93 25.36
N GLY A 168 -4.73 12.98 25.23
CA GLY A 168 -4.00 11.92 24.55
C GLY A 168 -2.51 12.12 24.60
N TYR A 169 -1.78 11.22 24.02
CA TYR A 169 -0.36 11.35 23.77
C TYR A 169 0.02 10.58 22.49
N ALA A 170 1.19 10.88 21.94
CA ALA A 170 1.75 10.17 20.81
C ALA A 170 3.29 10.09 20.93
N ARG A 171 3.82 8.88 20.93
CA ARG A 171 5.25 8.59 20.82
C ARG A 171 5.53 8.08 19.43
N ALA A 172 5.77 8.99 18.52
CA ALA A 172 6.00 8.71 17.11
C ALA A 172 6.91 9.78 16.51
N GLY A 173 7.50 9.54 15.37
CA GLY A 173 8.29 10.58 14.72
C GLY A 173 9.11 10.09 13.54
N ILE A 174 9.79 11.04 12.91
CA ILE A 174 10.66 10.79 11.77
C ILE A 174 12.02 10.30 12.25
N ARG A 175 12.44 9.14 11.75
CA ARG A 175 13.79 8.61 11.92
C ARG A 175 14.60 8.82 10.65
N LYS A 176 15.74 9.51 10.76
CA LYS A 176 16.71 9.71 9.68
C LYS A 176 17.64 8.48 9.54
N GLY A 177 18.20 8.31 8.34
CA GLY A 177 19.13 7.23 8.05
C GLY A 177 18.47 5.86 8.01
N ALA A 178 17.18 5.79 7.80
CA ALA A 178 16.50 4.55 7.48
C ALA A 178 16.91 4.07 6.08
N VAL A 179 16.96 2.77 5.89
CA VAL A 179 17.28 2.19 4.59
C VAL A 179 16.05 1.57 3.97
N CYS A 180 15.63 2.11 2.83
CA CYS A 180 14.63 1.51 1.96
C CYS A 180 15.30 0.50 1.03
N ARG A 181 14.64 -0.63 0.71
CA ARG A 181 15.23 -1.74 -0.06
C ARG A 181 14.23 -2.30 -1.06
N ASN A 182 14.28 -1.86 -2.31
CA ASN A 182 13.57 -2.58 -3.35
C ASN A 182 14.29 -3.88 -3.69
N VAL A 183 13.53 -4.96 -3.88
CA VAL A 183 14.07 -6.26 -4.34
C VAL A 183 13.82 -6.35 -5.83
N ILE A 184 14.87 -6.46 -6.62
CA ILE A 184 14.78 -6.44 -8.07
C ILE A 184 15.38 -7.71 -8.67
N GLY A 185 14.67 -8.28 -9.62
CA GLY A 185 15.16 -9.38 -10.47
C GLY A 185 14.81 -9.14 -11.93
N ILE A 186 15.70 -9.50 -12.84
CA ILE A 186 15.53 -9.21 -14.26
C ILE A 186 15.62 -10.51 -15.08
N LEU A 187 14.55 -10.78 -15.82
CA LEU A 187 14.51 -11.83 -16.84
C LEU A 187 14.84 -11.23 -18.21
N HIS A 188 15.70 -11.91 -18.98
CA HIS A 188 16.11 -11.51 -20.34
C HIS A 188 16.64 -10.07 -20.43
N PRO A 189 17.67 -9.70 -19.63
CA PRO A 189 18.19 -8.32 -19.58
C PRO A 189 18.77 -7.83 -20.92
N GLU A 190 19.07 -8.73 -21.86
CA GLU A 190 19.58 -8.43 -23.19
C GLU A 190 18.55 -7.81 -24.15
N LYS A 191 17.26 -7.86 -23.81
CA LYS A 191 16.18 -7.32 -24.65
C LYS A 191 16.11 -5.79 -24.53
N LYS A 192 15.75 -5.13 -25.63
CA LYS A 192 15.71 -3.64 -25.68
C LYS A 192 14.51 -3.02 -24.96
N LYS A 193 13.35 -3.66 -25.07
CA LYS A 193 12.14 -3.21 -24.38
C LYS A 193 12.08 -3.83 -23.01
N ARG A 194 11.52 -3.11 -22.05
CA ARG A 194 11.38 -3.56 -20.65
C ARG A 194 9.97 -3.34 -20.13
N VAL A 195 9.42 -4.38 -19.55
CA VAL A 195 8.16 -4.33 -18.80
C VAL A 195 8.50 -4.49 -17.32
N LEU A 196 7.94 -3.63 -16.48
CA LEU A 196 8.05 -3.72 -15.03
C LEU A 196 6.79 -4.38 -14.46
N LEU A 197 6.98 -5.42 -13.67
CA LEU A 197 5.94 -6.03 -12.84
C LEU A 197 6.29 -5.75 -11.38
N CYS A 198 5.41 -5.06 -10.65
CA CYS A 198 5.71 -4.67 -9.28
C CYS A 198 4.57 -4.95 -8.30
N ALA A 199 4.94 -5.06 -7.03
CA ALA A 199 4.08 -5.09 -5.85
C ALA A 199 4.90 -4.63 -4.67
N HIS A 200 4.31 -4.00 -3.66
CA HIS A 200 5.04 -3.69 -2.44
C HIS A 200 5.02 -4.86 -1.46
N TYR A 201 6.00 -4.88 -0.56
CA TYR A 201 6.08 -5.88 0.50
C TYR A 201 6.08 -5.28 1.90
N ASP A 202 6.26 -3.96 2.03
CA ASP A 202 6.08 -3.26 3.29
C ASP A 202 4.61 -3.21 3.71
N THR A 203 4.35 -2.85 4.95
CA THR A 203 3.00 -2.74 5.51
C THR A 203 2.91 -1.55 6.44
N VAL A 204 1.69 -1.12 6.73
CA VAL A 204 1.46 -0.26 7.89
C VAL A 204 1.85 -0.97 9.20
N TYR A 205 2.01 -0.20 10.26
CA TYR A 205 2.59 -0.65 11.54
C TYR A 205 1.69 -1.58 12.38
N THR A 206 0.44 -1.83 11.99
CA THR A 206 -0.54 -2.56 12.80
C THR A 206 -0.92 -3.94 12.28
N THR A 207 -0.54 -4.29 11.07
CA THR A 207 -0.96 -5.53 10.41
C THR A 207 0.20 -6.24 9.73
N PRO A 208 0.19 -7.59 9.66
CA PRO A 208 1.14 -8.31 8.83
C PRO A 208 0.89 -8.17 7.32
N GLY A 209 -0.21 -7.48 6.91
CA GLY A 209 -0.52 -7.19 5.53
C GLY A 209 -0.61 -8.43 4.65
N ALA A 210 -1.55 -9.35 4.99
CA ALA A 210 -1.68 -10.59 4.24
C ALA A 210 -2.15 -10.34 2.82
N TYR A 211 -3.15 -9.47 2.66
CA TYR A 211 -3.68 -9.06 1.37
C TYR A 211 -3.00 -7.79 0.88
N ASP A 212 -2.68 -6.87 1.77
CA ASP A 212 -2.01 -5.59 1.50
C ASP A 212 -0.59 -5.55 2.09
N ASN A 213 0.51 -5.91 1.35
CA ASN A 213 0.40 -6.48 0.01
C ASN A 213 1.30 -7.72 -0.13
N SER A 214 1.37 -8.57 0.93
CA SER A 214 2.07 -9.86 0.84
C SER A 214 1.52 -10.73 -0.29
N SER A 215 0.21 -10.61 -0.60
CA SER A 215 -0.45 -11.35 -1.69
C SER A 215 0.08 -10.94 -3.05
N GLY A 216 0.18 -9.64 -3.31
CA GLY A 216 0.76 -9.11 -4.55
C GLY A 216 2.23 -9.50 -4.71
N ALA A 217 3.03 -9.43 -3.64
CA ALA A 217 4.42 -9.87 -3.66
C ALA A 217 4.55 -11.37 -4.02
N ALA A 218 3.74 -12.24 -3.43
CA ALA A 218 3.73 -13.67 -3.77
C ALA A 218 3.26 -13.93 -5.20
N VAL A 219 2.29 -13.16 -5.71
CA VAL A 219 1.82 -13.21 -7.11
C VAL A 219 2.93 -12.82 -8.08
N ILE A 220 3.69 -11.74 -7.81
CA ILE A 220 4.82 -11.34 -8.66
C ILE A 220 5.90 -12.40 -8.71
N LEU A 221 6.25 -13.03 -7.58
CA LEU A 221 7.20 -14.15 -7.55
C LEU A 221 6.71 -15.34 -8.40
N GLU A 222 5.42 -15.68 -8.31
CA GLU A 222 4.85 -16.78 -9.08
C GLU A 222 4.81 -16.47 -10.58
N ILE A 223 4.45 -15.25 -10.97
CA ILE A 223 4.53 -14.79 -12.35
C ILE A 223 5.95 -14.92 -12.87
N GLY A 224 6.95 -14.51 -12.09
CA GLY A 224 8.36 -14.65 -12.43
C GLY A 224 8.76 -16.11 -12.70
N ARG A 225 8.33 -17.06 -11.85
CA ARG A 225 8.59 -18.51 -12.08
C ARG A 225 7.97 -19.03 -13.36
N ARG A 226 6.77 -18.58 -13.71
CA ARG A 226 6.11 -18.95 -14.97
C ARG A 226 6.82 -18.34 -16.17
N LEU A 227 7.18 -17.07 -16.09
CA LEU A 227 7.94 -16.37 -17.12
C LEU A 227 9.31 -17.00 -17.42
N GLY A 228 9.98 -17.55 -16.41
CA GLY A 228 11.22 -18.29 -16.60
C GLY A 228 11.09 -19.55 -17.49
N LYS A 229 9.85 -19.99 -17.79
CA LYS A 229 9.55 -21.12 -18.69
C LYS A 229 8.98 -20.66 -20.04
N GLU A 230 8.75 -19.38 -20.23
CA GLU A 230 8.16 -18.80 -21.43
C GLU A 230 9.23 -18.19 -22.34
N ASN A 231 8.90 -18.03 -23.60
CA ASN A 231 9.74 -17.31 -24.54
C ASN A 231 9.42 -15.81 -24.49
N CYS A 232 10.20 -15.04 -23.73
CA CYS A 232 10.00 -13.61 -23.59
C CYS A 232 10.57 -12.84 -24.78
N ARG A 233 9.77 -11.91 -25.32
CA ARG A 233 10.16 -10.99 -26.41
C ARG A 233 10.74 -9.70 -25.90
N THR A 234 10.51 -9.38 -24.62
CA THR A 234 11.00 -8.19 -23.91
C THR A 234 11.78 -8.59 -22.67
N SER A 235 12.58 -7.69 -22.13
CA SER A 235 13.07 -7.81 -20.76
C SER A 235 11.89 -7.66 -19.79
N VAL A 236 11.85 -8.49 -18.76
CA VAL A 236 10.87 -8.36 -17.68
C VAL A 236 11.60 -8.12 -16.38
N GLU A 237 11.34 -6.99 -15.78
CA GLU A 237 11.82 -6.62 -14.47
C GLU A 237 10.73 -6.92 -13.44
N LEU A 238 11.09 -7.70 -12.43
CA LEU A 238 10.27 -8.00 -11.28
C LEU A 238 10.78 -7.13 -10.13
N MET A 239 9.90 -6.32 -9.55
CA MET A 239 10.28 -5.44 -8.45
C MET A 239 9.30 -5.61 -7.29
N LEU A 240 9.85 -5.91 -6.11
CA LEU A 240 9.11 -5.87 -4.86
C LEU A 240 9.57 -4.63 -4.10
N THR A 241 8.68 -3.66 -3.96
CA THR A 241 8.99 -2.33 -3.43
C THR A 241 8.88 -2.27 -1.92
N ASP A 242 9.69 -1.40 -1.31
CA ASP A 242 9.62 -1.00 0.08
C ASP A 242 9.12 0.44 0.18
N GLY A 243 8.35 0.75 1.21
CA GLY A 243 7.91 2.12 1.49
C GLY A 243 6.77 2.63 0.58
N GLU A 244 5.94 1.75 0.06
CA GLU A 244 4.70 2.11 -0.61
C GLU A 244 3.77 2.85 0.36
N GLU A 245 3.56 2.26 1.54
CA GLU A 245 2.72 2.76 2.62
C GLU A 245 3.20 4.10 3.19
N TYR A 246 4.45 4.46 2.94
CA TYR A 246 5.06 5.73 3.32
C TYR A 246 5.42 6.57 2.10
N ASN A 247 4.41 6.92 1.30
CA ASN A 247 4.50 7.83 0.15
C ASN A 247 5.25 7.27 -1.07
N LEU A 248 5.12 5.97 -1.34
CA LEU A 248 5.69 5.30 -2.53
C LEU A 248 7.22 5.46 -2.65
N VAL A 249 7.92 5.48 -1.52
CA VAL A 249 9.34 5.86 -1.45
C VAL A 249 10.20 5.01 -2.38
N GLY A 250 10.01 3.68 -2.37
CA GLY A 250 10.78 2.77 -3.21
C GLY A 250 10.49 2.92 -4.69
N ALA A 251 9.22 2.99 -5.07
CA ALA A 251 8.82 3.15 -6.46
C ALA A 251 9.27 4.50 -7.04
N ARG A 252 9.19 5.58 -6.25
CA ARG A 252 9.68 6.91 -6.64
C ARG A 252 11.18 6.90 -6.90
N HIS A 253 11.96 6.32 -5.99
CA HIS A 253 13.41 6.22 -6.13
C HIS A 253 13.80 5.47 -7.41
N HIS A 254 13.23 4.28 -7.63
CA HIS A 254 13.50 3.48 -8.82
C HIS A 254 13.10 4.22 -10.11
N CYS A 255 11.93 4.83 -10.12
CA CYS A 255 11.48 5.63 -11.27
C CYS A 255 12.39 6.83 -11.55
N GLU A 256 12.91 7.50 -10.52
CA GLU A 256 13.84 8.65 -10.64
C GLU A 256 15.23 8.22 -11.09
N ALA A 257 15.70 7.02 -10.74
CA ALA A 257 16.96 6.47 -11.21
C ALA A 257 17.02 6.34 -12.75
N GLY A 258 15.85 6.41 -13.42
CA GLY A 258 15.76 6.58 -14.86
C GLY A 258 15.96 5.31 -15.67
N THR A 259 15.82 4.14 -15.06
CA THR A 259 15.78 2.87 -15.78
C THR A 259 14.66 2.91 -16.82
N PRO A 260 14.93 2.73 -18.12
CA PRO A 260 13.90 2.76 -19.13
C PRO A 260 12.89 1.64 -18.93
N VAL A 261 11.62 2.00 -18.81
CA VAL A 261 10.47 1.09 -18.68
C VAL A 261 9.44 1.48 -19.72
N ASP A 262 8.96 0.53 -20.51
CA ASP A 262 7.96 0.76 -21.57
C ASP A 262 6.52 0.59 -21.07
N MET A 263 6.31 -0.19 -20.00
CA MET A 263 5.01 -0.47 -19.42
C MET A 263 5.18 -0.95 -17.98
N VAL A 264 4.26 -0.59 -17.10
CA VAL A 264 4.20 -1.05 -15.71
C VAL A 264 2.89 -1.80 -15.47
N LEU A 265 2.98 -2.99 -14.91
CA LEU A 265 1.86 -3.71 -14.32
C LEU A 265 2.12 -3.85 -12.82
N ASN A 266 1.27 -3.23 -12.01
CA ASN A 266 1.33 -3.26 -10.56
C ASN A 266 0.22 -4.15 -10.01
N VAL A 267 0.53 -5.02 -9.04
CA VAL A 267 -0.45 -5.84 -8.34
C VAL A 267 -0.47 -5.37 -6.89
N ASP A 268 -1.60 -4.81 -6.47
CA ASP A 268 -1.73 -4.22 -5.16
C ASP A 268 -3.04 -4.65 -4.48
N GLY A 269 -2.92 -5.58 -3.52
CA GLY A 269 -4.02 -6.18 -2.82
C GLY A 269 -4.78 -7.24 -3.63
N VAL A 270 -4.44 -8.52 -3.46
CA VAL A 270 -5.27 -9.61 -3.98
C VAL A 270 -6.22 -10.05 -2.86
N GLY A 271 -7.31 -9.30 -2.70
CA GLY A 271 -8.25 -9.42 -1.61
C GLY A 271 -9.10 -10.70 -1.60
N ARG A 272 -9.94 -10.82 -0.57
CA ARG A 272 -10.82 -11.98 -0.34
C ARG A 272 -11.94 -12.08 -1.37
N GLU A 273 -12.39 -10.95 -1.90
CA GLU A 273 -13.48 -10.87 -2.87
C GLU A 273 -12.94 -10.58 -4.27
N ARG A 274 -13.58 -11.15 -5.29
CA ARG A 274 -13.18 -10.93 -6.71
C ARG A 274 -13.80 -9.66 -7.29
N ILE A 275 -13.66 -8.55 -6.59
CA ILE A 275 -14.06 -7.24 -7.08
C ILE A 275 -12.85 -6.61 -7.75
N LEU A 276 -12.70 -6.84 -9.06
CA LEU A 276 -11.55 -6.33 -9.81
C LEU A 276 -11.67 -4.82 -9.99
N GLU A 277 -10.73 -4.07 -9.43
CA GLU A 277 -10.47 -2.68 -9.84
C GLU A 277 -9.25 -2.62 -10.75
N VAL A 278 -9.33 -1.74 -11.76
CA VAL A 278 -8.28 -1.54 -12.76
C VAL A 278 -8.00 -0.04 -12.83
N TRP A 279 -6.82 0.36 -12.38
CA TRP A 279 -6.37 1.75 -12.42
C TRP A 279 -5.35 1.88 -13.54
N SER A 280 -5.74 2.45 -14.65
CA SER A 280 -4.90 2.43 -15.85
C SER A 280 -4.87 3.76 -16.60
N GLY A 281 -3.78 3.98 -17.30
CA GLY A 281 -3.54 5.15 -18.13
C GLY A 281 -2.20 5.08 -18.86
N PRO A 282 -1.94 5.98 -19.82
CA PRO A 282 -2.85 6.97 -20.39
C PRO A 282 -4.00 6.34 -21.20
N GLU A 283 -4.97 7.15 -21.63
CA GLU A 283 -6.20 6.69 -22.30
C GLU A 283 -5.99 5.68 -23.45
N PRO A 284 -4.99 5.82 -24.35
CA PRO A 284 -4.76 4.81 -25.39
C PRO A 284 -4.42 3.43 -24.81
N PHE A 285 -3.70 3.37 -23.71
CA PHE A 285 -3.34 2.12 -23.04
C PHE A 285 -4.54 1.55 -22.27
N GLU A 286 -5.30 2.40 -21.58
CA GLU A 286 -6.55 1.99 -20.92
C GLU A 286 -7.53 1.33 -21.90
N ARG A 287 -7.69 1.87 -23.11
CA ARG A 287 -8.56 1.25 -24.14
C ARG A 287 -8.11 -0.15 -24.52
N GLN A 288 -6.79 -0.41 -24.57
CA GLN A 288 -6.26 -1.76 -24.81
C GLN A 288 -6.56 -2.71 -23.65
N ILE A 289 -6.42 -2.24 -22.40
CA ILE A 289 -6.78 -3.01 -21.21
C ILE A 289 -8.28 -3.37 -21.23
N ARG A 290 -9.14 -2.41 -21.51
CA ARG A 290 -10.59 -2.64 -21.64
C ARG A 290 -10.92 -3.67 -22.72
N THR A 291 -10.23 -3.59 -23.86
CA THR A 291 -10.42 -4.54 -24.97
C THR A 291 -10.00 -5.95 -24.53
N TYR A 292 -8.85 -6.09 -23.86
CA TYR A 292 -8.39 -7.36 -23.32
C TYR A 292 -9.41 -7.94 -22.33
N LEU A 293 -9.80 -7.17 -21.31
CA LEU A 293 -10.71 -7.65 -20.27
C LEU A 293 -12.11 -7.97 -20.81
N GLY A 294 -12.57 -7.26 -21.84
CA GLY A 294 -13.81 -7.58 -22.53
C GLY A 294 -13.80 -8.91 -23.32
N GLN A 295 -12.61 -9.48 -23.56
CA GLN A 295 -12.42 -10.78 -24.21
C GLN A 295 -12.05 -11.88 -23.19
N SER A 296 -11.79 -11.51 -21.94
CA SER A 296 -11.46 -12.45 -20.87
C SER A 296 -12.61 -13.42 -20.62
N LYS A 297 -12.28 -14.66 -20.28
CA LYS A 297 -13.25 -15.69 -19.89
C LYS A 297 -13.54 -15.71 -18.40
N GLU A 298 -12.80 -14.92 -17.63
CA GLU A 298 -13.03 -14.80 -16.18
C GLU A 298 -14.33 -14.05 -15.90
N ASP A 299 -15.11 -14.57 -14.98
CA ASP A 299 -16.43 -13.99 -14.61
C ASP A 299 -16.29 -12.90 -13.55
N PHE A 300 -15.90 -11.72 -14.01
CA PHE A 300 -15.95 -10.50 -13.18
C PHE A 300 -16.25 -9.25 -14.01
N THR A 301 -16.88 -8.27 -13.38
CA THR A 301 -17.11 -6.96 -13.96
C THR A 301 -16.09 -5.98 -13.41
N PRO A 302 -15.06 -5.60 -14.19
CA PRO A 302 -14.02 -4.71 -13.69
C PRO A 302 -14.51 -3.28 -13.49
N VAL A 303 -14.09 -2.67 -12.38
CA VAL A 303 -14.29 -1.25 -12.10
C VAL A 303 -13.04 -0.49 -12.53
N PHE A 304 -13.17 0.37 -13.52
CA PHE A 304 -12.05 1.16 -14.04
C PHE A 304 -11.94 2.51 -13.36
N LYS A 305 -10.72 2.91 -13.04
CA LYS A 305 -10.35 4.26 -12.60
C LYS A 305 -9.33 4.84 -13.59
N SER A 306 -9.73 5.90 -14.28
CA SER A 306 -8.90 6.62 -15.24
C SER A 306 -9.23 8.12 -15.20
N PRO A 307 -8.24 9.02 -15.06
CA PRO A 307 -6.83 8.68 -14.84
C PRO A 307 -6.62 7.83 -13.58
N PRO A 308 -5.56 7.01 -13.52
CA PRO A 308 -5.30 6.16 -12.37
C PRO A 308 -5.05 7.02 -11.12
N PRO A 309 -5.68 6.70 -9.98
CA PRO A 309 -5.37 7.36 -8.70
C PRO A 309 -3.89 7.20 -8.33
N PRO A 310 -3.26 8.18 -7.65
CA PRO A 310 -1.84 8.14 -7.32
C PRO A 310 -1.53 7.35 -6.04
N GLY A 311 -2.29 6.29 -5.76
CA GLY A 311 -2.27 5.59 -4.48
C GLY A 311 -1.63 4.21 -4.53
N SER A 312 -0.65 3.96 -5.40
CA SER A 312 0.18 2.77 -5.41
C SER A 312 1.39 2.95 -6.33
N ASP A 313 2.29 1.96 -6.38
CA ASP A 313 3.62 2.01 -7.02
C ASP A 313 3.63 2.35 -8.53
N HIS A 314 2.51 2.23 -9.21
CA HIS A 314 2.37 2.66 -10.60
C HIS A 314 2.42 4.19 -10.78
N ALA A 315 2.11 4.96 -9.74
CA ALA A 315 1.88 6.39 -9.85
C ALA A 315 3.12 7.19 -10.31
N PRO A 316 4.33 6.98 -9.80
CA PRO A 316 5.52 7.71 -10.26
C PRO A 316 5.81 7.52 -11.75
N TYR A 317 5.49 6.35 -12.28
CA TYR A 317 5.67 6.03 -13.70
C TYR A 317 4.59 6.69 -14.56
N TYR A 318 3.35 6.71 -14.10
CA TYR A 318 2.27 7.43 -14.77
C TYR A 318 2.56 8.94 -14.86
N GLU A 319 3.10 9.54 -13.80
CA GLU A 319 3.54 10.95 -13.77
C GLU A 319 4.58 11.26 -14.84
N LYS A 320 5.40 10.28 -15.24
CA LYS A 320 6.37 10.36 -16.36
C LYS A 320 5.77 10.00 -17.73
N GLY A 321 4.47 9.72 -17.80
CA GLY A 321 3.78 9.38 -19.06
C GLY A 321 3.99 7.93 -19.51
N ILE A 322 4.52 7.06 -18.67
CA ILE A 322 4.67 5.63 -18.95
C ILE A 322 3.31 4.96 -18.85
N PRO A 323 2.95 4.06 -19.77
CA PRO A 323 1.75 3.23 -19.65
C PRO A 323 1.74 2.39 -18.37
N VAL A 324 0.66 2.52 -17.58
CA VAL A 324 0.53 1.80 -16.31
C VAL A 324 -0.82 1.11 -16.18
N CYS A 325 -0.83 -0.03 -15.52
CA CYS A 325 -2.03 -0.71 -15.07
C CYS A 325 -1.79 -1.29 -13.68
N MET A 326 -2.53 -0.79 -12.68
CA MET A 326 -2.62 -1.41 -11.37
C MET A 326 -3.87 -2.27 -11.32
N LEU A 327 -3.71 -3.48 -10.80
CA LEU A 327 -4.74 -4.49 -10.64
C LEU A 327 -4.89 -4.84 -9.16
N THR A 328 -6.11 -4.79 -8.68
CA THR A 328 -6.44 -5.17 -7.31
C THR A 328 -7.76 -5.94 -7.26
N PHE A 329 -7.84 -6.95 -6.40
CA PHE A 329 -9.12 -7.44 -5.89
C PHE A 329 -9.44 -6.68 -4.61
N ASN A 330 -10.14 -5.56 -4.77
CA ASN A 330 -10.37 -4.59 -3.72
C ASN A 330 -11.16 -5.18 -2.54
N ASP A 331 -10.59 -5.08 -1.35
CA ASP A 331 -11.24 -5.45 -0.08
C ASP A 331 -11.01 -4.36 0.97
N GLN A 332 -11.56 -3.19 0.72
CA GLN A 332 -11.40 -2.02 1.60
C GLN A 332 -11.87 -2.25 3.06
N GLY A 333 -12.60 -3.33 3.31
CA GLY A 333 -13.09 -3.65 4.65
C GLY A 333 -12.01 -4.18 5.59
N ILE A 334 -10.89 -4.67 5.06
CA ILE A 334 -9.80 -5.28 5.85
C ILE A 334 -8.46 -4.58 5.72
N LEU A 335 -8.22 -3.87 4.61
CA LEU A 335 -6.94 -3.20 4.37
C LEU A 335 -6.54 -2.33 5.56
N HIS A 336 -5.27 -2.36 5.93
CA HIS A 336 -4.68 -1.67 7.08
C HIS A 336 -5.27 -2.03 8.45
N SER A 337 -6.07 -3.06 8.54
CA SER A 337 -6.71 -3.49 9.80
C SER A 337 -6.13 -4.80 10.34
N ALA A 338 -6.40 -5.09 11.61
CA ALA A 338 -6.06 -6.38 12.22
C ALA A 338 -6.77 -7.60 11.60
N LEU A 339 -7.71 -7.37 10.65
CA LEU A 339 -8.39 -8.41 9.90
C LEU A 339 -7.64 -8.82 8.63
N ASP A 340 -6.58 -8.11 8.27
CA ASP A 340 -5.72 -8.44 7.13
C ASP A 340 -4.72 -9.53 7.51
N VAL A 341 -5.23 -10.76 7.59
CA VAL A 341 -4.53 -11.98 8.03
C VAL A 341 -4.65 -13.09 6.99
N TYR A 342 -3.78 -14.09 7.11
CA TYR A 342 -3.75 -15.25 6.21
C TYR A 342 -5.04 -16.07 6.25
N GLU A 343 -5.56 -16.40 5.07
CA GLU A 343 -6.71 -17.28 4.87
C GLU A 343 -6.44 -18.28 3.73
N GLU A 344 -6.15 -19.54 4.06
CA GLU A 344 -5.77 -20.58 3.09
C GLU A 344 -6.78 -20.76 1.95
N ASN A 345 -8.07 -20.63 2.22
CA ASN A 345 -9.14 -20.78 1.23
C ASN A 345 -9.25 -19.63 0.22
N LYS A 346 -8.39 -18.61 0.31
CA LYS A 346 -8.35 -17.44 -0.60
C LYS A 346 -7.21 -17.47 -1.62
N LEU A 347 -6.40 -18.50 -1.60
CA LEU A 347 -5.33 -18.72 -2.58
C LEU A 347 -5.81 -18.75 -4.04
N ASP A 348 -7.04 -19.19 -4.29
CA ASP A 348 -7.62 -19.23 -5.63
C ASP A 348 -7.70 -17.84 -6.29
N ASN A 349 -7.89 -16.77 -5.49
CA ASN A 349 -7.90 -15.40 -6.00
C ASN A 349 -6.53 -14.99 -6.53
N MET A 350 -5.47 -15.40 -5.84
CA MET A 350 -4.09 -15.14 -6.28
C MET A 350 -3.78 -15.87 -7.58
N GLU A 351 -4.22 -17.12 -7.74
CA GLU A 351 -4.06 -17.87 -8.98
C GLU A 351 -4.81 -17.23 -10.16
N VAL A 352 -6.01 -16.70 -9.92
CA VAL A 352 -6.75 -15.91 -10.93
C VAL A 352 -5.96 -14.68 -11.33
N MET A 353 -5.38 -13.95 -10.37
CA MET A 353 -4.54 -12.78 -10.67
C MET A 353 -3.31 -13.15 -11.49
N VAL A 354 -2.60 -14.23 -11.12
CA VAL A 354 -1.45 -14.75 -11.90
C VAL A 354 -1.84 -15.05 -13.34
N ARG A 355 -2.93 -15.80 -13.56
CA ARG A 355 -3.41 -16.12 -14.92
C ARG A 355 -3.74 -14.87 -15.70
N MET A 356 -4.47 -13.95 -15.10
CA MET A 356 -4.86 -12.68 -15.73
C MET A 356 -3.64 -11.88 -16.19
N VAL A 357 -2.63 -11.71 -15.33
CA VAL A 357 -1.41 -10.99 -15.69
C VAL A 357 -0.62 -11.73 -16.78
N MET A 358 -0.49 -13.05 -16.71
CA MET A 358 0.18 -13.85 -17.76
C MET A 358 -0.54 -13.71 -19.11
N GLU A 359 -1.86 -13.73 -19.15
CA GLU A 359 -2.64 -13.51 -20.38
C GLU A 359 -2.50 -12.06 -20.89
N MET A 360 -2.46 -11.07 -20.01
CA MET A 360 -2.14 -9.68 -20.39
C MET A 360 -0.77 -9.58 -21.04
N LEU A 361 0.24 -10.23 -20.49
CA LEU A 361 1.59 -10.25 -21.09
C LEU A 361 1.59 -10.87 -22.48
N ARG A 362 0.78 -11.92 -22.74
CA ARG A 362 0.56 -12.47 -24.09
C ARG A 362 -0.13 -11.46 -25.01
N TYR A 363 -1.21 -10.86 -24.54
CA TYR A 363 -1.95 -9.85 -25.31
C TYR A 363 -1.07 -8.66 -25.74
N PHE A 364 -0.15 -8.22 -24.88
CA PHE A 364 0.81 -7.16 -25.18
C PHE A 364 2.07 -7.65 -25.89
N ASN A 365 2.14 -8.90 -26.32
CA ASN A 365 3.29 -9.50 -26.99
C ASN A 365 4.61 -9.44 -26.18
N VAL A 366 4.53 -9.49 -24.87
CA VAL A 366 5.68 -9.61 -23.96
C VAL A 366 6.23 -11.02 -23.98
N ILE A 367 5.33 -12.00 -24.03
CA ILE A 367 5.61 -13.44 -24.17
C ILE A 367 4.87 -14.03 -25.37
N GLU A 368 5.30 -15.23 -25.81
CA GLU A 368 4.65 -15.97 -26.91
C GLU A 368 3.32 -16.61 -26.51
#